data_9e89d25a4869c818996f49947df1fc35
#
_entry.id   9e89d25a4869c818996f49947df1fc35
#
_cell.length_a   1.000
_cell.length_b   1.000
_cell.length_c   1.000
_cell.angle_alpha   90.00
_cell.angle_beta   90.00
_cell.angle_gamma   90.00
#
_symmetry.space_group_name_H-M   'P 1'
#
loop_
_entity.id
_entity.type
_entity.pdbx_description
1 polymer ?
#
loop_
_entity_poly.entity_id
_entity_poly.type
_entity_poly.pdbx_seq_one_letter_code
_entity_poly.pdbx_strand_id
1 'polypeptide(L)'
;SHTTAFAYSSNTNIRVGGFEECEDAQIIINTAGPSIQPGNSRDRMVLLQTNVEVMRETMKKIVSYTRDAILINVSNPMDILTYIAQHEFRYPMNKIFGTGTLLDTARFNKMLADICKVDAKNVTGFVMGEHGGTCFIPWNCVNIVGIPFSEFQSQFELEEPIDKEKLLHEVKVSGLDIV
;
A
#
# COMPACT_ATOMS: atom_id res chain seq x y z
N SER A 1 21.53 -15.40 -4.84
CA SER A 1 20.11 -15.39 -5.22
C SER A 1 19.94 -14.75 -6.60
N HIS A 2 18.89 -15.15 -7.36
CA HIS A 2 18.65 -14.64 -8.72
C HIS A 2 18.41 -13.13 -8.77
N THR A 3 17.89 -12.53 -7.72
CA THR A 3 17.64 -11.08 -7.64
C THR A 3 18.91 -10.24 -7.65
N THR A 4 20.02 -10.75 -7.18
CA THR A 4 21.32 -10.04 -7.22
C THR A 4 21.98 -10.11 -8.59
N ALA A 5 21.49 -10.94 -9.50
CA ALA A 5 22.03 -11.07 -10.87
C ALA A 5 21.49 -10.02 -11.85
N PHE A 6 20.51 -9.20 -11.46
CA PHE A 6 20.02 -8.12 -12.31
C PHE A 6 21.09 -7.01 -12.42
N ALA A 7 21.42 -6.63 -13.64
CA ALA A 7 22.46 -5.66 -13.95
C ALA A 7 22.27 -4.27 -13.32
N TYR A 8 21.08 -3.98 -12.81
CA TYR A 8 20.70 -2.72 -12.17
C TYR A 8 20.63 -2.79 -10.64
N SER A 9 20.71 -3.98 -10.04
CA SER A 9 20.89 -4.10 -8.59
C SER A 9 22.39 -3.88 -8.31
N SER A 10 22.73 -2.69 -7.82
CA SER A 10 24.06 -2.44 -7.27
C SER A 10 24.43 -3.48 -6.21
N ASN A 11 25.63 -3.47 -5.70
CA ASN A 11 26.24 -4.37 -4.69
C ASN A 11 25.35 -4.76 -3.50
N THR A 12 24.19 -5.35 -3.78
CA THR A 12 23.21 -5.77 -2.77
C THR A 12 23.47 -7.23 -2.40
N ASN A 13 23.73 -7.49 -1.13
CA ASN A 13 23.81 -8.83 -0.60
C ASN A 13 22.43 -9.27 -0.08
N ILE A 14 21.93 -10.42 -0.56
CA ILE A 14 20.68 -11.01 -0.12
C ILE A 14 21.02 -12.31 0.60
N ARG A 15 20.55 -12.42 1.84
CA ARG A 15 20.74 -13.61 2.67
C ARG A 15 19.44 -13.95 3.40
N VAL A 16 19.31 -15.20 3.83
CA VAL A 16 18.26 -15.64 4.73
C VAL A 16 18.81 -15.55 6.14
N GLY A 17 18.04 -15.01 7.08
CA GLY A 17 18.38 -14.86 8.50
C GLY A 17 17.17 -15.08 9.39
N GLY A 18 17.39 -15.04 10.69
CA GLY A 18 16.34 -15.06 11.69
C GLY A 18 15.98 -13.65 12.17
N PHE A 19 15.22 -13.57 13.27
CA PHE A 19 14.81 -12.29 13.86
C PHE A 19 15.98 -11.54 14.54
N GLU A 20 17.08 -12.20 14.84
CA GLU A 20 18.32 -11.58 15.31
C GLU A 20 18.86 -10.53 14.35
N GLU A 21 18.61 -10.68 13.05
CA GLU A 21 18.98 -9.70 12.04
C GLU A 21 18.24 -8.35 12.18
N CYS A 22 17.17 -8.32 12.98
CA CYS A 22 16.46 -7.08 13.28
C CYS A 22 17.28 -6.13 14.16
N GLU A 23 18.29 -6.59 14.90
CA GLU A 23 19.07 -5.78 15.82
C GLU A 23 19.74 -4.60 15.12
N ASP A 24 20.35 -4.84 13.96
CA ASP A 24 21.06 -3.83 13.17
C ASP A 24 20.22 -3.29 11.99
N ALA A 25 18.96 -3.72 11.85
CA ALA A 25 18.12 -3.31 10.75
C ALA A 25 17.75 -1.81 10.85
N GLN A 26 17.91 -1.08 9.75
CA GLN A 26 17.40 0.29 9.63
C GLN A 26 15.93 0.31 9.20
N ILE A 27 15.53 -0.65 8.37
CA ILE A 27 14.16 -0.80 7.86
C ILE A 27 13.75 -2.26 7.97
N ILE A 28 12.58 -2.50 8.53
CA ILE A 28 11.92 -3.81 8.60
C ILE A 28 10.62 -3.72 7.79
N ILE A 29 10.45 -4.60 6.82
CA ILE A 29 9.22 -4.69 6.03
C ILE A 29 8.47 -5.95 6.45
N ASN A 30 7.31 -5.78 7.10
CA ASN A 30 6.48 -6.88 7.53
C ASN A 30 5.47 -7.26 6.45
N THR A 31 5.62 -8.46 5.90
CA THR A 31 4.71 -9.08 4.94
C THR A 31 4.14 -10.41 5.47
N ALA A 32 4.33 -10.69 6.76
CA ALA A 32 3.94 -11.95 7.37
C ALA A 32 2.43 -12.09 7.48
N GLY A 33 1.93 -13.27 7.22
CA GLY A 33 0.54 -13.66 7.38
C GLY A 33 -0.06 -14.30 6.12
N PRO A 34 -1.14 -15.07 6.28
CA PRO A 34 -1.87 -15.62 5.14
C PRO A 34 -2.55 -14.52 4.32
N SER A 35 -2.68 -14.76 3.03
CA SER A 35 -3.45 -13.96 2.09
C SER A 35 -4.72 -14.68 1.64
N ILE A 36 -5.67 -13.94 1.09
CA ILE A 36 -6.85 -14.52 0.44
C ILE A 36 -6.38 -15.38 -0.73
N GLN A 37 -6.84 -16.64 -0.76
CA GLN A 37 -6.55 -17.54 -1.86
C GLN A 37 -7.62 -17.40 -2.97
N PRO A 38 -7.27 -17.65 -4.25
CA PRO A 38 -8.23 -17.65 -5.33
C PRO A 38 -9.39 -18.63 -5.04
N GLY A 39 -10.63 -18.15 -5.26
CA GLY A 39 -11.86 -18.94 -5.02
C GLY A 39 -12.39 -18.90 -3.58
N ASN A 40 -11.71 -18.29 -2.64
CA ASN A 40 -12.20 -18.05 -1.28
C ASN A 40 -12.99 -16.74 -1.19
N SER A 41 -13.58 -16.50 0.01
CA SER A 41 -14.28 -15.23 0.29
C SER A 41 -13.38 -14.04 -0.01
N ARG A 42 -13.92 -13.04 -0.73
CA ARG A 42 -13.25 -11.75 -0.99
C ARG A 42 -13.24 -10.82 0.23
N ASP A 43 -13.82 -11.24 1.34
CA ASP A 43 -13.86 -10.47 2.57
C ASP A 43 -12.48 -10.52 3.26
N ARG A 44 -11.81 -9.38 3.30
CA ARG A 44 -10.51 -9.21 3.98
C ARG A 44 -10.59 -9.47 5.50
N MET A 45 -11.78 -9.39 6.09
CA MET A 45 -12.00 -9.64 7.52
C MET A 45 -11.94 -11.13 7.89
N VAL A 46 -12.12 -12.04 6.92
CA VAL A 46 -12.04 -13.50 7.15
C VAL A 46 -10.69 -13.92 7.75
N LEU A 47 -9.61 -13.25 7.35
CA LEU A 47 -8.27 -13.54 7.85
C LEU A 47 -7.83 -12.63 9.01
N LEU A 48 -8.71 -11.74 9.48
CA LEU A 48 -8.35 -10.75 10.50
C LEU A 48 -7.76 -11.40 11.74
N GLN A 49 -8.44 -12.36 12.34
CA GLN A 49 -8.00 -12.97 13.59
C GLN A 49 -6.64 -13.65 13.42
N THR A 50 -6.47 -14.45 12.39
CA THR A 50 -5.21 -15.14 12.10
C THR A 50 -4.08 -14.14 11.86
N ASN A 51 -4.33 -13.09 11.09
CA ASN A 51 -3.30 -12.09 10.80
C ASN A 51 -2.96 -11.23 12.03
N VAL A 52 -3.91 -10.99 12.94
CA VAL A 52 -3.65 -10.34 14.22
C VAL A 52 -2.73 -11.20 15.10
N GLU A 53 -2.96 -12.51 15.16
CA GLU A 53 -2.12 -13.44 15.89
C GLU A 53 -0.70 -13.48 15.32
N VAL A 54 -0.58 -13.61 13.99
CA VAL A 54 0.72 -13.57 13.30
C VAL A 54 1.45 -12.24 13.55
N MET A 55 0.75 -11.11 13.49
CA MET A 55 1.32 -9.79 13.79
C MET A 55 1.84 -9.73 15.22
N ARG A 56 1.07 -10.21 16.20
CA ARG A 56 1.48 -10.23 17.60
C ARG A 56 2.73 -11.07 17.81
N GLU A 57 2.79 -12.27 17.23
CA GLU A 57 3.97 -13.12 17.31
C GLU A 57 5.19 -12.50 16.63
N THR A 58 5.01 -11.90 15.48
CA THR A 58 6.07 -11.18 14.75
C THR A 58 6.59 -10.00 15.57
N MET A 59 5.68 -9.18 16.09
CA MET A 59 6.05 -8.00 16.89
C MET A 59 6.75 -8.38 18.20
N LYS A 60 6.32 -9.43 18.90
CA LYS A 60 7.04 -9.93 20.10
C LYS A 60 8.51 -10.20 19.79
N LYS A 61 8.79 -10.82 18.66
CA LYS A 61 10.15 -11.13 18.23
C LYS A 61 10.91 -9.86 17.82
N ILE A 62 10.33 -8.98 17.01
CA ILE A 62 10.98 -7.75 16.58
C ILE A 62 11.36 -6.88 17.77
N VAL A 63 10.44 -6.64 18.73
CA VAL A 63 10.69 -5.75 19.86
C VAL A 63 11.67 -6.32 20.89
N SER A 64 12.00 -7.61 20.83
CA SER A 64 13.07 -8.20 21.63
C SER A 64 14.46 -7.84 21.11
N TYR A 65 14.59 -7.43 19.85
CA TYR A 65 15.84 -7.03 19.22
C TYR A 65 15.94 -5.54 19.00
N THR A 66 14.87 -4.90 18.52
CA THR A 66 14.93 -3.46 18.18
C THR A 66 13.59 -2.74 18.37
N ARG A 67 13.65 -1.43 18.59
CA ARG A 67 12.60 -0.44 18.45
C ARG A 67 13.08 0.79 17.65
N ASP A 68 14.27 0.68 17.07
CA ASP A 68 14.93 1.78 16.37
C ASP A 68 14.76 1.72 14.85
N ALA A 69 14.52 0.54 14.30
CA ALA A 69 14.23 0.37 12.89
C ALA A 69 12.92 1.06 12.47
N ILE A 70 12.86 1.52 11.25
CA ILE A 70 11.58 1.92 10.61
C ILE A 70 10.85 0.64 10.23
N LEU A 71 9.66 0.43 10.78
CA LEU A 71 8.83 -0.73 10.48
C LEU A 71 7.71 -0.35 9.51
N ILE A 72 7.71 -0.99 8.35
CA ILE A 72 6.69 -0.82 7.31
C ILE A 72 5.81 -2.05 7.28
N ASN A 73 4.51 -1.89 7.57
CA ASN A 73 3.56 -2.97 7.49
C ASN A 73 2.86 -3.02 6.13
N VAL A 74 2.86 -4.21 5.51
CA VAL A 74 2.22 -4.48 4.22
C VAL A 74 1.06 -5.47 4.38
N SER A 75 1.11 -6.32 5.42
CA SER A 75 0.12 -7.38 5.67
C SER A 75 -1.27 -6.82 5.94
N ASN A 76 -2.29 -7.47 5.41
CA ASN A 76 -3.70 -7.06 5.56
C ASN A 76 -4.42 -7.82 6.69
N PRO A 77 -5.44 -7.18 7.33
CA PRO A 77 -5.90 -5.80 7.12
C PRO A 77 -4.91 -4.77 7.69
N MET A 78 -4.29 -4.02 6.80
CA MET A 78 -3.07 -3.27 7.05
C MET A 78 -3.24 -2.20 8.13
N ASP A 79 -4.31 -1.42 8.10
CA ASP A 79 -4.54 -0.34 9.08
C ASP A 79 -4.70 -0.90 10.50
N ILE A 80 -5.46 -1.99 10.67
CA ILE A 80 -5.67 -2.65 11.95
C ILE A 80 -4.37 -3.25 12.49
N LEU A 81 -3.61 -3.94 11.64
CA LEU A 81 -2.35 -4.56 12.06
C LEU A 81 -1.30 -3.51 12.43
N THR A 82 -1.25 -2.39 11.70
CA THR A 82 -0.37 -1.26 12.02
C THR A 82 -0.76 -0.64 13.36
N TYR A 83 -2.06 -0.44 13.61
CA TYR A 83 -2.57 0.06 14.90
C TYR A 83 -2.17 -0.85 16.06
N ILE A 84 -2.34 -2.17 15.92
CA ILE A 84 -1.95 -3.15 16.94
C ILE A 84 -0.45 -3.05 17.23
N ALA A 85 0.38 -3.00 16.19
CA ALA A 85 1.83 -2.92 16.36
C ALA A 85 2.25 -1.63 17.10
N GLN A 86 1.61 -0.51 16.84
CA GLN A 86 1.86 0.75 17.55
C GLN A 86 1.43 0.68 19.02
N HIS A 87 0.22 0.22 19.30
CA HIS A 87 -0.42 0.39 20.62
C HIS A 87 -0.12 -0.76 21.58
N GLU A 88 -0.15 -2.01 21.12
CA GLU A 88 0.11 -3.17 22.00
C GLU A 88 1.60 -3.34 22.31
N PHE A 89 2.48 -2.98 21.39
CA PHE A 89 3.93 -3.18 21.52
C PHE A 89 4.71 -1.91 21.85
N ARG A 90 4.04 -0.77 21.96
CA ARG A 90 4.65 0.53 22.23
C ARG A 90 5.83 0.82 21.30
N TYR A 91 5.66 0.44 20.02
CA TYR A 91 6.64 0.80 19.00
C TYR A 91 6.56 2.31 18.75
N PRO A 92 7.67 3.03 18.57
CA PRO A 92 7.62 4.47 18.36
C PRO A 92 6.73 4.83 17.17
N MET A 93 5.71 5.68 17.39
CA MET A 93 4.70 5.99 16.37
C MET A 93 5.29 6.64 15.11
N ASN A 94 6.41 7.36 15.25
CA ASN A 94 7.13 7.97 14.13
C ASN A 94 8.05 6.98 13.39
N LYS A 95 8.12 5.74 13.82
CA LYS A 95 8.94 4.68 13.22
C LYS A 95 8.13 3.51 12.68
N ILE A 96 6.81 3.55 12.79
CA ILE A 96 5.96 2.48 12.25
C ILE A 96 4.80 3.07 11.45
N PHE A 97 4.59 2.56 10.27
CA PHE A 97 3.46 2.89 9.41
C PHE A 97 3.13 1.73 8.46
N GLY A 98 1.92 1.75 7.94
CA GLY A 98 1.49 0.84 6.87
C GLY A 98 1.69 1.47 5.51
N THR A 99 1.68 0.67 4.46
CA THR A 99 1.73 1.16 3.07
C THR A 99 0.50 1.98 2.69
N GLY A 100 -0.57 1.87 3.46
CA GLY A 100 -1.80 2.64 3.26
C GLY A 100 -2.38 2.46 1.86
N THR A 101 -2.83 3.55 1.31
CA THR A 101 -3.44 3.63 -0.02
C THR A 101 -2.42 3.89 -1.13
N LEU A 102 -1.14 3.56 -0.93
CA LEU A 102 -0.09 3.76 -1.94
C LEU A 102 -0.39 3.01 -3.24
N LEU A 103 -0.80 1.75 -3.13
CA LEU A 103 -1.13 0.93 -4.29
C LEU A 103 -2.45 1.41 -4.95
N ASP A 104 -3.43 1.78 -4.16
CA ASP A 104 -4.70 2.36 -4.66
C ASP A 104 -4.44 3.67 -5.40
N THR A 105 -3.52 4.50 -4.89
CA THR A 105 -3.05 5.73 -5.55
C THR A 105 -2.40 5.44 -6.90
N ALA A 106 -1.52 4.44 -6.96
CA ALA A 106 -0.87 4.07 -8.21
C ALA A 106 -1.88 3.58 -9.26
N ARG A 107 -2.87 2.78 -8.84
CA ARG A 107 -3.98 2.32 -9.69
C ARG A 107 -4.82 3.47 -10.18
N PHE A 108 -5.23 4.36 -9.28
CA PHE A 108 -5.99 5.56 -9.60
C PHE A 108 -5.26 6.42 -10.66
N ASN A 109 -3.99 6.73 -10.43
CA ASN A 109 -3.21 7.54 -11.37
C ASN A 109 -3.11 6.87 -12.74
N LYS A 110 -2.93 5.54 -12.79
CA LYS A 110 -2.89 4.80 -14.05
C LYS A 110 -4.24 4.82 -14.77
N MET A 111 -5.35 4.55 -14.07
CA MET A 111 -6.69 4.56 -14.65
C MET A 111 -7.06 5.95 -15.18
N LEU A 112 -6.78 6.99 -14.41
CA LEU A 112 -7.03 8.37 -14.82
C LEU A 112 -6.19 8.77 -16.05
N ALA A 113 -4.92 8.35 -16.07
CA ALA A 113 -4.03 8.58 -17.21
C ALA A 113 -4.55 7.93 -18.50
N ASP A 114 -5.07 6.71 -18.40
CA ASP A 114 -5.65 6.00 -19.56
C ASP A 114 -6.90 6.72 -20.11
N ILE A 115 -7.76 7.22 -19.22
CA ILE A 115 -8.95 8.02 -19.62
C ILE A 115 -8.51 9.32 -20.31
N CYS A 116 -7.50 9.98 -19.76
CA CYS A 116 -7.01 11.27 -20.28
C CYS A 116 -6.03 11.11 -21.44
N LYS A 117 -5.67 9.89 -21.85
CA LYS A 117 -4.70 9.57 -22.91
C LYS A 117 -3.33 10.21 -22.67
N VAL A 118 -2.87 10.23 -21.42
CA VAL A 118 -1.55 10.75 -21.02
C VAL A 118 -0.71 9.64 -20.35
N ASP A 119 0.60 9.89 -20.20
CA ASP A 119 1.45 8.98 -19.41
C ASP A 119 1.07 9.06 -17.92
N ALA A 120 1.02 7.93 -17.22
CA ALA A 120 0.70 7.87 -15.81
C ALA A 120 1.63 8.71 -14.92
N LYS A 121 2.86 8.97 -15.36
CA LYS A 121 3.81 9.87 -14.68
C LYS A 121 3.37 11.33 -14.70
N ASN A 122 2.47 11.69 -15.61
CA ASN A 122 1.91 13.03 -15.74
C ASN A 122 0.62 13.24 -14.94
N VAL A 123 0.16 12.22 -14.22
CA VAL A 123 -0.97 12.31 -13.29
C VAL A 123 -0.45 12.34 -11.87
N THR A 124 -0.85 13.34 -11.13
CA THR A 124 -0.58 13.46 -9.70
C THR A 124 -1.91 13.49 -8.96
N GLY A 125 -2.22 12.42 -8.27
CA GLY A 125 -3.41 12.31 -7.44
C GLY A 125 -3.16 11.35 -6.30
N PHE A 126 -4.07 11.35 -5.33
CA PHE A 126 -3.98 10.51 -4.15
C PHE A 126 -5.30 9.82 -3.87
N VAL A 127 -5.23 8.58 -3.44
CA VAL A 127 -6.31 7.93 -2.72
C VAL A 127 -5.98 8.05 -1.24
N MET A 128 -6.91 8.48 -0.41
CA MET A 128 -6.72 8.74 1.01
C MET A 128 -7.74 7.98 1.86
N GLY A 129 -7.46 7.89 3.15
CA GLY A 129 -8.29 7.18 4.11
C GLY A 129 -7.80 5.76 4.35
N GLU A 130 -8.70 4.87 4.72
CA GLU A 130 -8.41 3.47 4.98
C GLU A 130 -8.02 2.74 3.68
N HIS A 131 -7.09 1.79 3.76
CA HIS A 131 -6.87 0.82 2.67
C HIS A 131 -8.03 -0.19 2.63
N GLY A 132 -9.20 0.26 2.11
CA GLY A 132 -10.44 -0.50 2.13
C GLY A 132 -11.62 0.25 1.53
N GLY A 133 -12.83 -0.07 2.02
CA GLY A 133 -14.08 0.46 1.48
C GLY A 133 -14.31 1.96 1.70
N THR A 134 -13.68 2.56 2.70
CA THR A 134 -13.90 3.97 3.08
C THR A 134 -12.89 4.95 2.49
N CYS A 135 -11.95 4.48 1.64
CA CYS A 135 -11.03 5.38 0.95
C CYS A 135 -11.77 6.33 -0.01
N PHE A 136 -11.15 7.47 -0.29
CA PHE A 136 -11.69 8.51 -1.16
C PHE A 136 -10.59 9.21 -1.96
N ILE A 137 -10.99 9.91 -3.01
CA ILE A 137 -10.08 10.71 -3.84
C ILE A 137 -10.34 12.20 -3.57
N PRO A 138 -9.36 12.95 -3.04
CA PRO A 138 -9.44 14.41 -2.90
C PRO A 138 -9.22 15.07 -4.27
N TRP A 139 -10.27 15.19 -5.06
CA TRP A 139 -10.22 15.68 -6.44
C TRP A 139 -9.60 17.07 -6.61
N ASN A 140 -9.68 17.91 -5.58
CA ASN A 140 -9.02 19.22 -5.55
C ASN A 140 -7.48 19.14 -5.49
N CYS A 141 -6.92 17.97 -5.17
CA CYS A 141 -5.48 17.70 -5.16
C CYS A 141 -5.00 16.96 -6.41
N VAL A 142 -5.92 16.68 -7.36
CA VAL A 142 -5.58 15.96 -8.59
C VAL A 142 -5.11 16.93 -9.66
N ASN A 143 -3.97 16.61 -10.27
CA ASN A 143 -3.39 17.37 -11.38
C ASN A 143 -3.06 16.43 -12.55
N ILE A 144 -3.27 16.90 -13.75
CA ILE A 144 -2.93 16.20 -14.99
C ILE A 144 -2.00 17.11 -15.80
N VAL A 145 -0.79 16.65 -16.09
CA VAL A 145 0.25 17.44 -16.77
C VAL A 145 0.53 18.79 -16.07
N GLY A 146 0.37 18.82 -14.72
CA GLY A 146 0.54 20.03 -13.93
C GLY A 146 -0.68 20.98 -13.92
N ILE A 147 -1.76 20.64 -14.62
CA ILE A 147 -3.02 21.41 -14.65
C ILE A 147 -3.99 20.83 -13.61
N PRO A 148 -4.60 21.64 -12.73
CA PRO A 148 -5.63 21.17 -11.82
C PRO A 148 -6.75 20.43 -12.57
N PHE A 149 -7.25 19.34 -11.99
CA PHE A 149 -8.25 18.50 -12.65
C PHE A 149 -9.49 19.25 -13.12
N SER A 150 -9.97 20.21 -12.34
CA SER A 150 -11.12 21.06 -12.70
C SER A 150 -10.88 21.91 -13.95
N GLU A 151 -9.66 22.42 -14.11
CA GLU A 151 -9.26 23.19 -15.27
C GLU A 151 -9.01 22.29 -16.48
N PHE A 152 -8.38 21.14 -16.25
CA PHE A 152 -8.12 20.16 -17.29
C PHE A 152 -9.42 19.73 -17.98
N GLN A 153 -10.46 19.42 -17.23
CA GLN A 153 -11.77 19.05 -17.78
C GLN A 153 -12.42 20.17 -18.62
N SER A 154 -12.14 21.44 -18.31
CA SER A 154 -12.71 22.56 -19.07
C SER A 154 -11.91 22.93 -20.32
N GLN A 155 -10.63 22.59 -20.36
CA GLN A 155 -9.71 22.95 -21.45
C GLN A 155 -9.55 21.86 -22.50
N PHE A 156 -9.75 20.61 -22.10
CA PHE A 156 -9.54 19.44 -22.96
C PHE A 156 -10.85 18.68 -23.13
N GLU A 157 -11.25 18.45 -24.37
CA GLU A 157 -12.38 17.61 -24.70
C GLU A 157 -11.97 16.14 -24.43
N LEU A 158 -12.59 15.54 -23.42
CA LEU A 158 -12.50 14.11 -23.19
C LEU A 158 -13.56 13.40 -24.03
N GLU A 159 -13.26 12.19 -24.49
CA GLU A 159 -14.22 11.35 -25.24
C GLU A 159 -15.51 11.13 -24.44
N GLU A 160 -15.37 10.97 -23.12
CA GLU A 160 -16.49 10.84 -22.18
C GLU A 160 -16.22 11.62 -20.88
N PRO A 161 -17.24 12.15 -20.22
CA PRO A 161 -17.10 12.75 -18.89
C PRO A 161 -16.57 11.72 -17.89
N ILE A 162 -15.66 12.15 -17.02
CA ILE A 162 -15.11 11.28 -15.99
C ILE A 162 -16.15 11.05 -14.89
N ASP A 163 -16.64 9.81 -14.78
CA ASP A 163 -17.45 9.34 -13.67
C ASP A 163 -16.54 9.07 -12.46
N LYS A 164 -16.55 10.02 -11.53
CA LYS A 164 -15.71 9.98 -10.32
C LYS A 164 -16.03 8.83 -9.38
N GLU A 165 -17.30 8.47 -9.27
CA GLU A 165 -17.77 7.39 -8.39
C GLU A 165 -17.40 6.03 -8.97
N LYS A 166 -17.62 5.85 -10.26
CA LYS A 166 -17.22 4.65 -10.99
C LYS A 166 -15.72 4.42 -10.91
N LEU A 167 -14.90 5.45 -11.15
CA LEU A 167 -13.45 5.36 -11.08
C LEU A 167 -12.97 4.97 -9.68
N LEU A 168 -13.53 5.59 -8.63
CA LEU A 168 -13.21 5.22 -7.24
C LEU A 168 -13.62 3.77 -6.95
N HIS A 169 -14.77 3.33 -7.44
CA HIS A 169 -15.21 1.94 -7.29
C HIS A 169 -14.24 0.97 -7.97
N GLU A 170 -13.84 1.23 -9.20
CA GLU A 170 -12.87 0.40 -9.94
C GLU A 170 -11.51 0.33 -9.21
N VAL A 171 -11.03 1.42 -8.65
CA VAL A 171 -9.82 1.43 -7.82
C VAL A 171 -9.97 0.50 -6.62
N LYS A 172 -11.11 0.56 -5.91
CA LYS A 172 -11.38 -0.27 -4.73
C LYS A 172 -11.42 -1.77 -5.05
N VAL A 173 -12.03 -2.14 -6.17
CA VAL A 173 -12.22 -3.57 -6.53
C VAL A 173 -11.05 -4.16 -7.28
N SER A 174 -10.21 -3.37 -7.93
CA SER A 174 -9.08 -3.85 -8.74
C SER A 174 -8.08 -4.72 -7.97
N GLY A 175 -8.01 -4.59 -6.64
CA GLY A 175 -7.22 -5.48 -5.79
C GLY A 175 -7.79 -6.89 -5.65
N LEU A 176 -9.06 -7.07 -5.97
CA LEU A 176 -9.77 -8.36 -5.88
C LEU A 176 -9.72 -9.14 -7.20
N ASP A 177 -9.39 -8.46 -8.31
CA ASP A 177 -9.35 -9.07 -9.64
C ASP A 177 -7.99 -9.72 -9.95
N ILE A 178 -7.00 -9.49 -9.09
CA ILE A 178 -5.63 -10.02 -9.24
C ILE A 178 -5.44 -11.33 -8.45
N VAL A 179 -6.40 -11.69 -7.59
CA VAL A 179 -6.33 -12.87 -6.70
C VAL A 179 -7.12 -14.05 -7.25
#